data_671b40ec229689d7d7907250c748cc07
#
_entry.id   671b40ec229689d7d7907250c748cc07
#
_cell.length_a   1.000
_cell.length_b   1.000
_cell.length_c   1.000
_cell.angle_alpha   90.00
_cell.angle_beta   90.00
_cell.angle_gamma   90.00
#
_symmetry.space_group_name_H-M   'P 1'
#
loop_
_entity.id
_entity.type
_entity.pdbx_description
1 polymer ?
#
loop_
_entity_poly.entity_id
_entity_poly.type
_entity_poly.pdbx_seq_one_letter_code
_entity_poly.pdbx_strand_id
1 'polypeptide(L)'
;MAHQAGGQRPEPRPVPDTCETQAYLQDYAVLLESQVCPSLVVDHRWDVVMANGAFETLFRGMRRQATAMPGDNFLRFVLFHPDAGDILGEHEQGWCLPMLAHLKAALETYGHDHELQAIRRDIAQDPLMEAAYRQGLPHWIHAVGERATRLDGAVRLLLHPDPRRGPTECRVVEETPEALRDLGYRRLSMVLRENRRPAAPVRRPRRSRGTAAHLTVVPTPEN
;
A
#
# COMPACT_ATOMS: atom_id res chain seq x y z
N MET A 1 6.27 -33.81 -37.13
CA MET A 1 6.59 -34.16 -35.74
C MET A 1 6.03 -33.11 -34.84
N ALA A 2 4.92 -33.38 -34.16
CA ALA A 2 4.22 -32.44 -33.29
C ALA A 2 4.75 -32.63 -31.86
N HIS A 3 5.36 -31.61 -31.29
CA HIS A 3 5.71 -31.57 -29.87
C HIS A 3 4.44 -31.25 -29.06
N GLN A 4 3.92 -32.25 -28.36
CA GLN A 4 2.92 -32.08 -27.31
C GLN A 4 3.62 -31.43 -26.12
N ALA A 5 3.28 -30.14 -25.86
CA ALA A 5 3.58 -29.49 -24.59
C ALA A 5 2.62 -30.09 -23.55
N GLY A 6 3.12 -31.00 -22.73
CA GLY A 6 2.42 -31.54 -21.56
C GLY A 6 2.22 -30.43 -20.55
N GLY A 7 1.01 -29.89 -20.44
CA GLY A 7 0.61 -29.00 -19.36
C GLY A 7 0.67 -29.78 -18.06
N GLN A 8 1.69 -29.46 -17.24
CA GLN A 8 1.74 -29.89 -15.84
C GLN A 8 0.55 -29.30 -15.11
N ARG A 9 -0.38 -30.16 -14.71
CA ARG A 9 -1.47 -29.80 -13.81
C ARG A 9 -0.83 -29.37 -12.50
N PRO A 10 -1.13 -28.17 -12.00
CA PRO A 10 -0.56 -27.73 -10.72
C PRO A 10 -0.94 -28.75 -9.65
N GLU A 11 0.05 -29.27 -8.93
CA GLU A 11 -0.17 -30.15 -7.79
C GLU A 11 -1.08 -29.43 -6.78
N PRO A 12 -2.06 -30.13 -6.18
CA PRO A 12 -2.88 -29.54 -5.13
C PRO A 12 -1.94 -29.17 -3.97
N ARG A 13 -1.89 -27.86 -3.66
CA ARG A 13 -1.15 -27.37 -2.50
C ARG A 13 -1.65 -28.08 -1.26
N PRO A 14 -0.76 -28.53 -0.38
CA PRO A 14 -1.16 -29.07 0.92
C PRO A 14 -2.02 -28.03 1.63
N VAL A 15 -3.17 -28.45 2.13
CA VAL A 15 -4.04 -27.61 2.97
C VAL A 15 -3.21 -27.25 4.21
N PRO A 16 -2.94 -25.96 4.46
CA PRO A 16 -2.14 -25.57 5.62
C PRO A 16 -2.78 -26.11 6.90
N ASP A 17 -1.97 -26.60 7.84
CA ASP A 17 -2.44 -26.94 9.19
C ASP A 17 -3.08 -25.66 9.76
N THR A 18 -4.37 -25.73 10.08
CA THR A 18 -5.13 -24.54 10.55
C THR A 18 -4.57 -23.97 11.85
N CYS A 19 -3.98 -24.82 12.70
CA CYS A 19 -3.37 -24.38 13.95
C CYS A 19 -2.04 -23.65 13.69
N GLU A 20 -1.17 -24.19 12.86
CA GLU A 20 0.10 -23.56 12.49
C GLU A 20 -0.12 -22.26 11.72
N THR A 21 -1.06 -22.25 10.79
CA THR A 21 -1.46 -21.05 10.06
C THR A 21 -1.95 -19.95 10.99
N GLN A 22 -2.78 -20.30 11.97
CA GLN A 22 -3.32 -19.33 12.92
C GLN A 22 -2.20 -18.79 13.84
N ALA A 23 -1.30 -19.64 14.31
CA ALA A 23 -0.14 -19.23 15.10
C ALA A 23 0.75 -18.27 14.27
N TYR A 24 1.06 -18.60 13.02
CA TYR A 24 1.81 -17.73 12.14
C TYR A 24 1.16 -16.37 11.97
N LEU A 25 -0.15 -16.32 11.72
CA LEU A 25 -0.88 -15.05 11.54
C LEU A 25 -0.89 -14.22 12.83
N GLN A 26 -0.95 -14.83 14.00
CA GLN A 26 -0.83 -14.15 15.29
C GLN A 26 0.57 -13.52 15.47
N ASP A 27 1.63 -14.28 15.20
CA ASP A 27 2.99 -13.77 15.24
C ASP A 27 3.20 -12.65 14.22
N TYR A 28 2.64 -12.82 13.03
CA TYR A 28 2.74 -11.80 11.97
C TYR A 28 1.98 -10.51 12.34
N ALA A 29 0.86 -10.60 13.05
CA ALA A 29 0.14 -9.44 13.55
C ALA A 29 1.00 -8.61 14.52
N VAL A 30 1.81 -9.27 15.38
CA VAL A 30 2.77 -8.57 16.26
C VAL A 30 3.84 -7.84 15.45
N LEU A 31 4.37 -8.46 14.40
CA LEU A 31 5.33 -7.81 13.49
C LEU A 31 4.71 -6.63 12.75
N LEU A 32 3.47 -6.78 12.28
CA LEU A 32 2.75 -5.73 11.57
C LEU A 32 2.50 -4.53 12.49
N GLU A 33 2.11 -4.77 13.75
CA GLU A 33 1.87 -3.72 14.75
C GLU A 33 3.14 -2.95 15.09
N SER A 34 4.32 -3.57 15.00
CA SER A 34 5.60 -2.89 15.23
C SER A 34 5.98 -1.88 14.13
N GLN A 35 5.27 -1.87 12.99
CA GLN A 35 5.55 -0.95 11.90
C GLN A 35 5.01 0.45 12.20
N VAL A 36 5.86 1.47 11.98
CA VAL A 36 5.47 2.88 12.19
C VAL A 36 4.62 3.46 11.05
N CYS A 37 4.65 2.85 9.87
CA CYS A 37 3.85 3.29 8.72
C CYS A 37 2.52 2.52 8.66
N PRO A 38 1.44 3.16 8.16
CA PRO A 38 0.17 2.50 7.94
C PRO A 38 0.37 1.24 7.08
N SER A 39 -0.01 0.09 7.63
CA SER A 39 0.22 -1.21 6.99
C SER A 39 -0.98 -2.12 7.17
N LEU A 40 -1.28 -2.89 6.12
CA LEU A 40 -2.39 -3.83 6.11
C LEU A 40 -2.01 -5.08 5.33
N VAL A 41 -2.67 -6.19 5.66
CA VAL A 41 -2.62 -7.45 4.89
C VAL A 41 -3.99 -7.68 4.28
N VAL A 42 -4.02 -7.94 2.99
CA VAL A 42 -5.26 -8.17 2.24
C VAL A 42 -5.20 -9.48 1.45
N ASP A 43 -6.36 -10.01 1.15
CA ASP A 43 -6.53 -11.12 0.20
C ASP A 43 -6.71 -10.62 -1.26
N HIS A 44 -7.05 -11.52 -2.16
CA HIS A 44 -7.31 -11.21 -3.58
C HIS A 44 -8.59 -10.38 -3.82
N ARG A 45 -9.52 -10.32 -2.85
CA ARG A 45 -10.74 -9.51 -2.87
C ARG A 45 -10.53 -8.13 -2.25
N TRP A 46 -9.34 -7.90 -1.67
CA TRP A 46 -9.03 -6.73 -0.85
C TRP A 46 -9.73 -6.72 0.51
N ASP A 47 -10.21 -7.89 0.97
CA ASP A 47 -10.65 -8.04 2.34
C ASP A 47 -9.44 -7.87 3.26
N VAL A 48 -9.59 -7.02 4.28
CA VAL A 48 -8.50 -6.72 5.21
C VAL A 48 -8.43 -7.82 6.27
N VAL A 49 -7.40 -8.64 6.17
CA VAL A 49 -7.16 -9.75 7.11
C VAL A 49 -6.60 -9.22 8.43
N MET A 50 -5.72 -8.22 8.36
CA MET A 50 -5.17 -7.52 9.51
C MET A 50 -4.65 -6.13 9.10
N ALA A 51 -4.62 -5.21 10.05
CA ALA A 51 -4.05 -3.88 9.90
C ALA A 51 -3.37 -3.45 11.20
N ASN A 52 -2.40 -2.53 11.12
CA ASN A 52 -1.74 -2.00 12.32
C ASN A 52 -2.43 -0.72 12.83
N GLY A 53 -2.12 -0.32 14.07
CA GLY A 53 -2.67 0.88 14.69
C GLY A 53 -2.35 2.18 13.94
N ALA A 54 -1.28 2.22 13.15
CA ALA A 54 -0.97 3.36 12.28
C ALA A 54 -1.99 3.48 11.13
N PHE A 55 -2.40 2.35 10.52
CA PHE A 55 -3.46 2.30 9.53
C PHE A 55 -4.80 2.72 10.14
N GLU A 56 -5.19 2.16 11.27
CA GLU A 56 -6.43 2.52 11.96
C GLU A 56 -6.47 4.02 12.33
N THR A 57 -5.31 4.57 12.72
CA THR A 57 -5.20 6.00 13.05
C THR A 57 -5.39 6.89 11.84
N LEU A 58 -4.92 6.49 10.65
CA LEU A 58 -5.09 7.23 9.40
C LEU A 58 -6.58 7.41 9.06
N PHE A 59 -7.39 6.38 9.34
CA PHE A 59 -8.82 6.36 9.02
C PHE A 59 -9.73 6.63 10.23
N ARG A 60 -9.15 7.11 11.34
CA ARG A 60 -9.92 7.42 12.55
C ARG A 60 -10.87 8.59 12.32
N GLY A 61 -12.11 8.43 12.79
CA GLY A 61 -13.11 9.50 12.73
C GLY A 61 -13.96 9.52 11.46
N MET A 62 -13.76 8.57 10.56
CA MET A 62 -14.62 8.40 9.39
C MET A 62 -16.05 8.00 9.79
N ARG A 63 -17.01 8.40 8.99
CA ARG A 63 -18.40 7.97 9.17
C ARG A 63 -18.50 6.45 8.99
N ARG A 64 -19.32 5.81 9.80
CA ARG A 64 -19.57 4.36 9.62
C ARG A 64 -20.36 4.11 8.34
N GLN A 65 -19.81 3.26 7.48
CA GLN A 65 -20.45 2.78 6.26
C GLN A 65 -20.46 1.24 6.30
N ALA A 66 -21.63 0.65 6.32
CA ALA A 66 -21.81 -0.78 6.62
C ALA A 66 -21.03 -1.73 5.66
N THR A 67 -20.79 -1.31 4.42
CA THR A 67 -20.22 -2.17 3.38
C THR A 67 -18.88 -1.69 2.81
N ALA A 68 -18.35 -0.57 3.33
CA ALA A 68 -17.18 0.09 2.73
C ALA A 68 -16.24 0.70 3.77
N MET A 69 -16.02 0.03 4.90
CA MET A 69 -15.04 0.47 5.88
C MET A 69 -13.62 0.06 5.42
N PRO A 70 -12.61 0.93 5.66
CA PRO A 70 -11.24 0.64 5.24
C PRO A 70 -10.62 -0.57 5.93
N GLY A 71 -11.09 -0.92 7.14
CA GLY A 71 -10.66 -2.09 7.89
C GLY A 71 -11.39 -3.38 7.51
N ASP A 72 -12.46 -3.32 6.73
CA ASP A 72 -13.20 -4.51 6.27
C ASP A 72 -12.75 -4.90 4.86
N ASN A 73 -12.94 -4.00 3.89
CA ASN A 73 -12.50 -4.20 2.50
C ASN A 73 -11.97 -2.90 1.91
N PHE A 74 -10.68 -2.87 1.62
CA PHE A 74 -10.02 -1.64 1.18
C PHE A 74 -10.44 -1.21 -0.23
N LEU A 75 -10.77 -2.14 -1.11
CA LEU A 75 -11.28 -1.84 -2.46
C LEU A 75 -12.65 -1.15 -2.37
N ARG A 76 -13.58 -1.71 -1.60
CA ARG A 76 -14.90 -1.10 -1.38
C ARG A 76 -14.79 0.28 -0.73
N PHE A 77 -13.89 0.42 0.23
CA PHE A 77 -13.61 1.71 0.84
C PHE A 77 -13.21 2.75 -0.20
N VAL A 78 -12.21 2.46 -1.03
CA VAL A 78 -11.72 3.40 -2.06
C VAL A 78 -12.83 3.74 -3.06
N LEU A 79 -13.66 2.78 -3.45
CA LEU A 79 -14.64 2.99 -4.51
C LEU A 79 -15.96 3.62 -4.03
N PHE A 80 -16.41 3.30 -2.81
CA PHE A 80 -17.79 3.60 -2.41
C PHE A 80 -17.92 4.40 -1.10
N HIS A 81 -16.83 4.58 -0.32
CA HIS A 81 -16.94 5.34 0.91
C HIS A 81 -16.99 6.85 0.61
N PRO A 82 -18.02 7.58 1.09
CA PRO A 82 -18.19 9.00 0.77
C PRO A 82 -17.03 9.88 1.27
N ASP A 83 -16.38 9.48 2.37
CA ASP A 83 -15.26 10.24 2.96
C ASP A 83 -13.89 9.77 2.42
N ALA A 84 -13.86 8.83 1.45
CA ALA A 84 -12.58 8.33 0.93
C ALA A 84 -11.72 9.45 0.34
N GLY A 85 -12.35 10.39 -0.38
CA GLY A 85 -11.67 11.54 -0.98
C GLY A 85 -11.13 12.56 0.03
N ASP A 86 -11.61 12.52 1.28
CA ASP A 86 -11.10 13.40 2.34
C ASP A 86 -9.75 12.91 2.91
N ILE A 87 -9.39 11.66 2.65
CA ILE A 87 -8.13 11.03 3.11
C ILE A 87 -7.24 10.65 1.94
N LEU A 88 -7.84 10.15 0.86
CA LEU A 88 -7.12 9.72 -0.34
C LEU A 88 -7.07 10.88 -1.35
N GLY A 89 -5.99 11.64 -1.32
CA GLY A 89 -5.80 12.78 -2.23
C GLY A 89 -5.72 12.34 -3.69
N GLU A 90 -6.15 13.20 -4.61
CA GLU A 90 -6.30 12.87 -6.04
C GLU A 90 -7.13 11.59 -6.23
N HIS A 91 -8.21 11.47 -5.46
CA HIS A 91 -8.97 10.25 -5.23
C HIS A 91 -9.28 9.47 -6.52
N GLU A 92 -9.80 10.14 -7.55
CA GLU A 92 -10.18 9.49 -8.81
C GLU A 92 -8.96 8.88 -9.53
N GLN A 93 -7.94 9.69 -9.82
CA GLN A 93 -6.78 9.26 -10.62
C GLN A 93 -5.75 8.52 -9.77
N GLY A 94 -5.58 8.95 -8.54
CA GLY A 94 -4.59 8.39 -7.62
C GLY A 94 -5.01 7.06 -7.00
N TRP A 95 -6.31 6.82 -6.82
CA TRP A 95 -6.79 5.67 -6.06
C TRP A 95 -7.89 4.87 -6.78
N CYS A 96 -8.98 5.51 -7.25
CA CYS A 96 -10.09 4.78 -7.85
C CYS A 96 -9.69 4.05 -9.13
N LEU A 97 -9.07 4.72 -10.11
CA LEU A 97 -8.68 4.08 -11.38
C LEU A 97 -7.69 2.92 -11.17
N PRO A 98 -6.64 3.05 -10.35
CA PRO A 98 -5.80 1.91 -9.98
C PRO A 98 -6.57 0.76 -9.34
N MET A 99 -7.48 1.04 -8.40
CA MET A 99 -8.26 -0.01 -7.74
C MET A 99 -9.25 -0.67 -8.70
N LEU A 100 -9.85 0.06 -9.64
CA LEU A 100 -10.65 -0.51 -10.70
C LEU A 100 -9.82 -1.40 -11.64
N ALA A 101 -8.55 -1.06 -11.91
CA ALA A 101 -7.65 -1.91 -12.68
C ALA A 101 -7.35 -3.22 -11.95
N HIS A 102 -7.12 -3.16 -10.64
CA HIS A 102 -6.95 -4.36 -9.80
C HIS A 102 -8.20 -5.23 -9.76
N LEU A 103 -9.39 -4.62 -9.61
CA LEU A 103 -10.65 -5.35 -9.67
C LEU A 103 -10.81 -6.06 -11.03
N LYS A 104 -10.53 -5.37 -12.13
CA LYS A 104 -10.60 -5.96 -13.47
C LYS A 104 -9.68 -7.17 -13.59
N ALA A 105 -8.42 -7.05 -13.19
CA ALA A 105 -7.45 -8.14 -13.22
C ALA A 105 -7.87 -9.31 -12.29
N ALA A 106 -8.42 -9.00 -11.10
CA ALA A 106 -8.95 -10.02 -10.19
C ALA A 106 -10.15 -10.75 -10.79
N LEU A 107 -11.07 -10.05 -11.45
CA LEU A 107 -12.21 -10.67 -12.15
C LEU A 107 -11.78 -11.55 -13.34
N GLU A 108 -10.72 -11.19 -14.05
CA GLU A 108 -10.14 -12.02 -15.12
C GLU A 108 -9.55 -13.32 -14.56
N THR A 109 -8.97 -13.29 -13.35
CA THR A 109 -8.34 -14.45 -12.72
C THR A 109 -9.34 -15.29 -11.92
N TYR A 110 -10.25 -14.63 -11.19
CA TYR A 110 -11.19 -15.22 -10.25
C TYR A 110 -12.66 -14.92 -10.62
N GLY A 111 -12.99 -15.08 -11.91
CA GLY A 111 -14.29 -14.68 -12.47
C GLY A 111 -15.53 -15.30 -11.80
N HIS A 112 -15.38 -16.40 -11.06
CA HIS A 112 -16.46 -17.06 -10.33
C HIS A 112 -16.58 -16.60 -8.86
N ASP A 113 -15.73 -15.69 -8.41
CA ASP A 113 -15.77 -15.19 -7.06
C ASP A 113 -16.99 -14.27 -6.84
N HIS A 114 -17.87 -14.68 -5.93
CA HIS A 114 -19.15 -14.00 -5.68
C HIS A 114 -18.99 -12.58 -5.13
N GLU A 115 -17.97 -12.35 -4.32
CA GLU A 115 -17.72 -11.04 -3.72
C GLU A 115 -17.16 -10.06 -4.76
N LEU A 116 -16.21 -10.49 -5.59
CA LEU A 116 -15.73 -9.67 -6.70
C LEU A 116 -16.85 -9.33 -7.68
N GLN A 117 -17.73 -10.29 -7.97
CA GLN A 117 -18.92 -10.05 -8.78
C GLN A 117 -19.92 -9.13 -8.10
N ALA A 118 -20.04 -9.16 -6.75
CA ALA A 118 -20.86 -8.21 -6.01
C ALA A 118 -20.33 -6.79 -6.15
N ILE A 119 -19.03 -6.58 -5.97
CA ILE A 119 -18.39 -5.26 -6.20
C ILE A 119 -18.65 -4.78 -7.62
N ARG A 120 -18.52 -5.66 -8.61
CA ARG A 120 -18.79 -5.30 -10.02
C ARG A 120 -20.26 -4.90 -10.24
N ARG A 121 -21.21 -5.57 -9.58
CA ARG A 121 -22.64 -5.19 -9.64
C ARG A 121 -22.90 -3.84 -8.98
N ASP A 122 -22.26 -3.57 -7.84
CA ASP A 122 -22.39 -2.29 -7.15
C ASP A 122 -21.88 -1.14 -8.03
N ILE A 123 -20.73 -1.33 -8.73
CA ILE A 123 -20.23 -0.37 -9.72
C ILE A 123 -21.27 -0.12 -10.82
N ALA A 124 -21.92 -1.18 -11.32
CA ALA A 124 -22.91 -1.06 -12.39
C ALA A 124 -24.20 -0.30 -11.98
N GLN A 125 -24.46 -0.21 -10.66
CA GLN A 125 -25.60 0.53 -10.13
C GLN A 125 -25.32 2.03 -9.99
N ASP A 126 -24.03 2.43 -9.97
CA ASP A 126 -23.61 3.83 -9.91
C ASP A 126 -23.21 4.31 -11.30
N PRO A 127 -23.96 5.23 -11.94
CA PRO A 127 -23.68 5.68 -13.31
C PRO A 127 -22.28 6.31 -13.46
N LEU A 128 -21.78 7.00 -12.44
CA LEU A 128 -20.44 7.62 -12.48
C LEU A 128 -19.35 6.56 -12.41
N MET A 129 -19.49 5.60 -11.49
CA MET A 129 -18.56 4.50 -11.34
C MET A 129 -18.58 3.56 -12.55
N GLU A 130 -19.75 3.31 -13.14
CA GLU A 130 -19.87 2.52 -14.37
C GLU A 130 -19.21 3.21 -15.55
N ALA A 131 -19.38 4.52 -15.69
CA ALA A 131 -18.70 5.32 -16.72
C ALA A 131 -17.17 5.30 -16.51
N ALA A 132 -16.71 5.44 -15.25
CA ALA A 132 -15.30 5.32 -14.92
C ALA A 132 -14.75 3.93 -15.28
N TYR A 133 -15.48 2.87 -14.95
CA TYR A 133 -15.06 1.49 -15.26
C TYR A 133 -15.04 1.20 -16.75
N ARG A 134 -16.09 1.59 -17.50
CA ARG A 134 -16.23 1.25 -18.92
C ARG A 134 -15.45 2.15 -19.88
N GLN A 135 -15.32 3.42 -19.56
CA GLN A 135 -14.72 4.43 -20.44
C GLN A 135 -13.41 4.97 -19.86
N GLY A 136 -13.41 5.41 -18.61
CA GLY A 136 -12.23 6.00 -17.97
C GLY A 136 -11.09 5.01 -17.81
N LEU A 137 -11.38 3.83 -17.27
CA LEU A 137 -10.37 2.81 -16.96
C LEU A 137 -9.61 2.32 -18.21
N PRO A 138 -10.23 1.94 -19.34
CA PRO A 138 -9.50 1.54 -20.54
C PRO A 138 -8.59 2.64 -21.08
N HIS A 139 -9.07 3.89 -21.07
CA HIS A 139 -8.28 5.04 -21.49
C HIS A 139 -7.07 5.25 -20.56
N TRP A 140 -7.30 5.18 -19.25
CA TRP A 140 -6.25 5.32 -18.25
C TRP A 140 -5.23 4.16 -18.34
N ILE A 141 -5.68 2.90 -18.48
CA ILE A 141 -4.78 1.75 -18.68
C ILE A 141 -3.92 1.95 -19.93
N HIS A 142 -4.51 2.44 -21.02
CA HIS A 142 -3.76 2.72 -22.24
C HIS A 142 -2.67 3.78 -22.01
N ALA A 143 -2.97 4.82 -21.23
CA ALA A 143 -2.03 5.91 -20.96
C ALA A 143 -0.88 5.50 -20.02
N VAL A 144 -1.15 4.67 -18.99
CA VAL A 144 -0.14 4.28 -17.99
C VAL A 144 0.55 2.94 -18.30
N GLY A 145 -0.02 2.14 -19.20
CA GLY A 145 0.51 0.85 -19.63
C GLY A 145 0.56 -0.19 -18.50
N GLU A 146 1.63 -0.98 -18.46
CA GLU A 146 1.82 -2.06 -17.49
C GLU A 146 1.82 -1.61 -16.01
N ARG A 147 1.96 -0.30 -15.77
CA ARG A 147 1.90 0.26 -14.41
C ARG A 147 0.49 0.32 -13.84
N ALA A 148 -0.55 0.10 -14.65
CA ALA A 148 -1.95 0.21 -14.22
C ALA A 148 -2.29 -0.69 -13.03
N THR A 149 -1.75 -1.90 -13.01
CA THR A 149 -1.95 -2.89 -11.94
C THR A 149 -0.78 -2.99 -10.97
N ARG A 150 0.22 -2.11 -11.08
CA ARG A 150 1.39 -2.13 -10.20
C ARG A 150 1.17 -1.23 -8.99
N LEU A 151 1.11 -1.83 -7.81
CA LEU A 151 1.05 -1.10 -6.54
C LEU A 151 2.43 -0.80 -6.00
N ASP A 152 3.32 -1.77 -6.07
CA ASP A 152 4.66 -1.62 -5.51
C ASP A 152 5.42 -0.45 -6.13
N GLY A 153 5.94 0.40 -5.26
CA GLY A 153 6.64 1.62 -5.64
C GLY A 153 5.74 2.78 -6.08
N ALA A 154 4.41 2.59 -6.19
CA ALA A 154 3.50 3.67 -6.56
C ALA A 154 3.52 4.79 -5.52
N VAL A 155 3.57 6.03 -6.00
CA VAL A 155 3.44 7.22 -5.14
C VAL A 155 1.99 7.68 -5.19
N ARG A 156 1.41 7.90 -4.02
CA ARG A 156 0.03 8.33 -3.82
C ARG A 156 -0.02 9.53 -2.90
N LEU A 157 -1.08 10.31 -2.97
CA LEU A 157 -1.31 11.42 -2.08
C LEU A 157 -2.27 11.00 -0.95
N LEU A 158 -1.89 11.30 0.28
CA LEU A 158 -2.74 11.17 1.46
C LEU A 158 -3.01 12.55 2.04
N LEU A 159 -4.24 12.78 2.46
CA LEU A 159 -4.65 13.97 3.19
C LEU A 159 -4.71 13.59 4.67
N HIS A 160 -3.87 14.22 5.47
CA HIS A 160 -3.83 13.90 6.90
C HIS A 160 -5.12 14.41 7.58
N PRO A 161 -5.72 13.63 8.54
CA PRO A 161 -6.88 14.10 9.32
C PRO A 161 -6.63 15.41 10.06
N ASP A 162 -5.39 15.68 10.47
CA ASP A 162 -4.98 17.00 10.99
C ASP A 162 -4.64 17.93 9.81
N PRO A 163 -5.47 18.96 9.53
CA PRO A 163 -5.26 19.86 8.40
C PRO A 163 -3.95 20.67 8.49
N ARG A 164 -3.31 20.72 9.66
CA ARG A 164 -2.01 21.38 9.85
C ARG A 164 -0.87 20.62 9.16
N ARG A 165 -1.03 19.34 8.93
CA ARG A 165 -0.01 18.48 8.29
C ARG A 165 -0.04 18.58 6.77
N GLY A 166 -1.17 18.99 6.19
CA GLY A 166 -1.35 19.13 4.75
C GLY A 166 -1.28 17.78 3.99
N PRO A 167 -1.30 17.85 2.66
CA PRO A 167 -1.14 16.69 1.80
C PRO A 167 0.24 16.07 1.99
N THR A 168 0.28 14.74 2.12
CA THR A 168 1.51 13.97 2.30
C THR A 168 1.64 12.92 1.21
N GLU A 169 2.75 12.90 0.50
CA GLU A 169 3.04 11.78 -0.41
C GLU A 169 3.30 10.51 0.40
N CYS A 170 2.70 9.42 -0.01
CA CYS A 170 3.08 8.10 0.46
C CYS A 170 3.56 7.23 -0.70
N ARG A 171 4.57 6.41 -0.44
CA ARG A 171 4.95 5.34 -1.35
C ARG A 171 4.30 4.05 -0.86
N VAL A 172 3.54 3.41 -1.74
CA VAL A 172 3.04 2.07 -1.47
C VAL A 172 4.19 1.09 -1.67
N VAL A 173 4.43 0.25 -0.69
CA VAL A 173 5.39 -0.85 -0.74
C VAL A 173 4.59 -2.13 -0.57
N GLU A 174 4.69 -3.02 -1.56
CA GLU A 174 4.07 -4.33 -1.53
C GLU A 174 5.13 -5.38 -1.19
N GLU A 175 4.91 -6.11 -0.11
CA GLU A 175 5.76 -7.22 0.30
C GLU A 175 4.88 -8.44 0.55
N THR A 176 5.30 -9.58 0.00
CA THR A 176 4.54 -10.81 0.16
C THR A 176 5.49 -11.91 0.62
N PRO A 177 5.72 -12.03 1.94
CA PRO A 177 6.42 -13.18 2.50
C PRO A 177 5.82 -14.50 1.98
N GLU A 178 6.65 -15.52 1.81
CA GLU A 178 6.25 -16.79 1.21
C GLU A 178 5.04 -17.39 1.91
N ALA A 179 5.06 -17.44 3.25
CA ALA A 179 3.94 -17.96 4.03
C ALA A 179 2.63 -17.18 3.84
N LEU A 180 2.68 -15.84 3.70
CA LEU A 180 1.48 -15.07 3.36
C LEU A 180 1.01 -15.35 1.93
N ARG A 181 1.95 -15.51 1.00
CA ARG A 181 1.65 -15.83 -0.40
C ARG A 181 0.94 -17.17 -0.54
N ASP A 182 1.38 -18.16 0.21
CA ASP A 182 0.79 -19.49 0.24
C ASP A 182 -0.64 -19.48 0.78
N LEU A 183 -0.94 -18.52 1.66
CA LEU A 183 -2.30 -18.26 2.15
C LEU A 183 -3.14 -17.37 1.20
N GLY A 184 -2.54 -16.88 0.11
CA GLY A 184 -3.23 -15.97 -0.82
C GLY A 184 -3.27 -14.52 -0.35
N TYR A 185 -2.45 -14.14 0.64
CA TYR A 185 -2.39 -12.81 1.23
C TYR A 185 -1.18 -12.02 0.74
N ARG A 186 -1.29 -10.69 0.81
CA ARG A 186 -0.20 -9.76 0.54
C ARG A 186 -0.21 -8.61 1.54
N ARG A 187 0.97 -8.10 1.89
CA ARG A 187 1.12 -6.93 2.75
C ARG A 187 1.32 -5.69 1.91
N LEU A 188 0.64 -4.63 2.29
CA LEU A 188 0.82 -3.29 1.75
C LEU A 188 1.22 -2.35 2.88
N SER A 189 2.24 -1.54 2.66
CA SER A 189 2.69 -0.50 3.58
C SER A 189 2.68 0.86 2.90
N MET A 190 2.13 1.87 3.56
CA MET A 190 2.07 3.25 3.07
C MET A 190 3.19 4.05 3.73
N VAL A 191 4.36 4.07 3.11
CA VAL A 191 5.53 4.77 3.61
C VAL A 191 5.36 6.27 3.37
N LEU A 192 5.03 7.00 4.43
CA LEU A 192 4.82 8.45 4.38
C LEU A 192 6.15 9.15 4.10
N ARG A 193 6.16 10.00 3.10
CA ARG A 193 7.28 10.86 2.82
C ARG A 193 7.06 12.15 3.60
N GLU A 194 7.84 12.32 4.66
CA GLU A 194 7.93 13.65 5.25
C GLU A 194 8.34 14.63 4.15
N ASN A 195 7.54 15.69 3.95
CA ASN A 195 7.99 16.84 3.18
C ASN A 195 9.23 17.39 3.88
N ARG A 196 10.40 16.83 3.58
CA ARG A 196 11.66 17.47 3.93
C ARG A 196 11.62 18.83 3.24
N ARG A 197 11.13 19.85 3.94
CA ARG A 197 11.54 21.22 3.60
C ARG A 197 13.03 21.12 3.35
N PRO A 198 13.52 21.54 2.17
CA PRO A 198 14.96 21.55 1.94
C PRO A 198 15.58 22.21 3.17
N ALA A 199 16.39 21.45 3.90
CA ALA A 199 17.06 21.98 5.08
C ALA A 199 17.72 23.26 4.62
N ALA A 200 17.34 24.40 5.23
CA ALA A 200 17.94 25.68 4.92
C ALA A 200 19.44 25.44 4.93
N PRO A 201 20.19 25.88 3.89
CA PRO A 201 21.60 25.55 3.76
C PRO A 201 22.25 25.93 5.10
N VAL A 202 22.76 24.91 5.79
CA VAL A 202 23.50 25.09 7.04
C VAL A 202 24.62 26.06 6.67
N ARG A 203 24.48 27.32 7.06
CA ARG A 203 25.55 28.31 6.95
C ARG A 203 26.73 27.72 7.72
N ARG A 204 27.66 27.11 6.98
CA ARG A 204 28.94 26.73 7.58
C ARG A 204 29.48 27.94 8.29
N PRO A 205 29.78 27.86 9.60
CA PRO A 205 30.42 28.96 10.30
C PRO A 205 31.70 29.28 9.52
N ARG A 206 31.81 30.54 9.13
CA ARG A 206 32.99 31.11 8.47
C ARG A 206 34.15 30.78 9.39
N ARG A 207 35.03 29.85 8.99
CA ARG A 207 36.28 29.57 9.70
C ARG A 207 37.00 30.90 9.85
N SER A 208 36.99 31.46 11.06
CA SER A 208 37.90 32.51 11.45
C SER A 208 39.31 31.93 11.25
N ARG A 209 40.11 32.62 10.45
CA ARG A 209 41.56 32.40 10.41
C ARG A 209 42.10 32.66 11.81
N GLY A 210 42.16 31.62 12.63
CA GLY A 210 42.80 31.67 13.96
C GLY A 210 44.16 31.01 13.82
N THR A 211 45.17 31.83 14.01
CA THR A 211 46.54 31.64 14.46
C THR A 211 47.00 30.18 14.66
N ALA A 212 48.06 29.83 13.97
CA ALA A 212 48.79 28.59 14.12
C ALA A 212 49.22 28.37 15.57
N ALA A 213 48.69 27.36 16.23
CA ALA A 213 49.21 26.91 17.52
C ALA A 213 50.47 26.08 17.27
N HIS A 214 51.58 26.57 17.78
CA HIS A 214 52.85 25.85 17.84
C HIS A 214 52.70 24.58 18.68
N LEU A 215 53.00 23.43 18.06
CA LEU A 215 53.17 22.16 18.77
C LEU A 215 54.53 22.20 19.49
N THR A 216 54.51 22.28 20.80
CA THR A 216 55.71 22.07 21.65
C THR A 216 55.92 20.57 21.80
N VAL A 217 57.01 20.05 21.26
CA VAL A 217 57.48 18.70 21.47
C VAL A 217 58.07 18.60 22.88
N VAL A 218 57.49 17.77 23.73
CA VAL A 218 58.05 17.44 25.04
C VAL A 218 59.02 16.25 24.85
N PRO A 219 60.29 16.35 25.23
CA PRO A 219 61.26 15.24 25.13
C PRO A 219 60.94 14.20 26.23
N THR A 220 60.96 12.94 25.82
CA THR A 220 60.88 11.77 26.71
C THR A 220 62.20 11.62 27.47
N PRO A 221 62.20 11.42 28.81
CA PRO A 221 63.43 11.07 29.52
C PRO A 221 63.81 9.62 29.27
N GLU A 222 65.05 9.43 28.85
CA GLU A 222 65.72 8.15 28.84
C GLU A 222 66.00 7.74 30.30
N ASN A 223 65.65 6.43 30.59
CA ASN A 223 66.37 5.64 31.58
C ASN A 223 66.24 4.17 31.22
#